data_99c84c865347e163434dc242b42d0cb4
#
_entry.id   99c84c865347e163434dc242b42d0cb4
#
_cell.length_a   1.000
_cell.length_b   1.000
_cell.length_c   1.000
_cell.angle_alpha   90.00
_cell.angle_beta   90.00
_cell.angle_gamma   90.00
#
_symmetry.space_group_name_H-M   'P 1'
#
loop_
_entity.id
_entity.type
_entity.pdbx_description
1 polymer ?
#
loop_
_entity_poly.entity_id
_entity_poly.type
_entity_poly.pdbx_seq_one_letter_code
_entity_poly.pdbx_strand_id
1 'polypeptide(L)'
;MGLKLLVAPGALVPRPETELLGTTAIETLRSMNVAAPLVIDMCCGTGNLACAIAVRLPEARIWACDLTQECVDVARGNVDNLGLGDRVAVSRGDLFGALSGQGLEKAVDAIVCNPPYISEKRLEGDRAHLLAREPREAFAAGPYGLSIHMKVLKEAPVFLRPGGVLLFEVGLGQDRQVAGLFERSAAYEAVSTVANGEGEGRVVLGHSRRS
;
A
#
# COMPACT_ATOMS: atom_id res chain seq x y z
N MET A 1 -14.15 6.33 2.18
CA MET A 1 -14.63 5.13 1.46
C MET A 1 -15.83 4.46 2.15
N GLY A 2 -16.25 4.95 3.32
CA GLY A 2 -17.51 4.61 3.99
C GLY A 2 -17.57 3.25 4.69
N LEU A 3 -16.45 2.59 4.93
CA LEU A 3 -16.40 1.33 5.68
C LEU A 3 -16.27 1.60 7.18
N LYS A 4 -16.96 0.80 8.00
CA LYS A 4 -16.75 0.76 9.44
C LYS A 4 -15.68 -0.28 9.74
N LEU A 5 -14.53 0.18 10.22
CA LEU A 5 -13.39 -0.66 10.52
C LEU A 5 -13.10 -0.66 12.02
N LEU A 6 -12.63 -1.80 12.51
CA LEU A 6 -12.04 -1.93 13.84
C LEU A 6 -10.69 -1.22 13.83
N VAL A 7 -10.38 -0.59 14.95
CA VAL A 7 -9.08 0.00 15.23
C VAL A 7 -8.61 -0.49 16.59
N ALA A 8 -7.32 -0.72 16.73
CA ALA A 8 -6.73 -1.13 18.00
C ALA A 8 -5.37 -0.43 18.20
N PRO A 9 -4.87 -0.31 19.42
CA PRO A 9 -3.50 0.13 19.68
C PRO A 9 -2.50 -0.72 18.89
N GLY A 10 -1.49 -0.10 18.32
CA GLY A 10 -0.47 -0.80 17.53
C GLY A 10 -0.74 -0.82 16.02
N ALA A 11 -1.89 -0.36 15.54
CA ALA A 11 -2.15 -0.16 14.12
C ALA A 11 -2.48 1.31 13.82
N LEU A 12 -1.97 1.81 12.69
CA LEU A 12 -2.22 3.19 12.25
C LEU A 12 -3.71 3.39 12.00
N VAL A 13 -4.30 4.44 12.58
CA VAL A 13 -5.68 4.83 12.29
C VAL A 13 -5.75 5.30 10.83
N PRO A 14 -6.67 4.75 10.01
CA PRO A 14 -6.83 5.16 8.61
C PRO A 14 -7.03 6.67 8.47
N ARG A 15 -6.30 7.28 7.56
CA ARG A 15 -6.32 8.73 7.33
C ARG A 15 -7.08 9.08 6.04
N PRO A 16 -7.64 10.27 5.93
CA PRO A 16 -8.35 10.68 4.71
C PRO A 16 -7.49 10.58 3.44
N GLU A 17 -6.18 10.84 3.55
CA GLU A 17 -5.22 10.76 2.44
C GLU A 17 -5.14 9.34 1.85
N THR A 18 -5.27 8.32 2.69
CA THR A 18 -5.26 6.91 2.24
C THR A 18 -6.49 6.56 1.40
N GLU A 19 -7.59 7.30 1.55
CA GLU A 19 -8.75 7.15 0.66
C GLU A 19 -8.42 7.52 -0.80
N LEU A 20 -7.51 8.48 -1.02
CA LEU A 20 -7.05 8.82 -2.37
C LEU A 20 -6.30 7.67 -3.01
N LEU A 21 -5.38 7.00 -2.27
CA LEU A 21 -4.69 5.81 -2.76
C LEU A 21 -5.69 4.70 -3.12
N GLY A 22 -6.62 4.40 -2.23
CA GLY A 22 -7.64 3.36 -2.45
C GLY A 22 -8.53 3.66 -3.67
N THR A 23 -8.97 4.91 -3.81
CA THR A 23 -9.80 5.34 -4.96
C THR A 23 -9.01 5.24 -6.26
N THR A 24 -7.77 5.75 -6.28
CA THR A 24 -6.88 5.66 -7.44
C THR A 24 -6.64 4.21 -7.85
N ALA A 25 -6.39 3.32 -6.90
CA ALA A 25 -6.18 1.90 -7.17
C ALA A 25 -7.42 1.25 -7.80
N ILE A 26 -8.61 1.51 -7.25
CA ILE A 26 -9.87 0.96 -7.77
C ILE A 26 -10.16 1.47 -9.18
N GLU A 27 -9.98 2.77 -9.44
CA GLU A 27 -10.19 3.36 -10.76
C GLU A 27 -9.20 2.82 -11.78
N THR A 28 -7.92 2.68 -11.39
CA THR A 28 -6.88 2.09 -12.23
C THR A 28 -7.24 0.64 -12.59
N LEU A 29 -7.58 -0.20 -11.60
CA LEU A 29 -7.97 -1.59 -11.84
C LEU A 29 -9.19 -1.71 -12.76
N ARG A 30 -10.19 -0.84 -12.60
CA ARG A 30 -11.36 -0.78 -13.52
C ARG A 30 -10.93 -0.42 -14.93
N SER A 31 -10.04 0.55 -15.09
CA SER A 31 -9.54 0.96 -16.43
C SER A 31 -8.71 -0.13 -17.11
N MET A 32 -8.04 -0.99 -16.34
CA MET A 32 -7.31 -2.14 -16.85
C MET A 32 -8.23 -3.26 -17.39
N ASN A 33 -9.52 -3.19 -17.07
CA ASN A 33 -10.57 -4.12 -17.54
C ASN A 33 -10.27 -5.60 -17.22
N VAL A 34 -9.70 -5.86 -16.03
CA VAL A 34 -9.41 -7.21 -15.54
C VAL A 34 -10.64 -7.76 -14.81
N ALA A 35 -11.11 -8.93 -15.22
CA ALA A 35 -12.34 -9.52 -14.68
C ALA A 35 -12.22 -9.89 -13.19
N ALA A 36 -11.09 -10.46 -12.78
CA ALA A 36 -10.82 -10.89 -11.42
C ALA A 36 -9.40 -10.43 -10.99
N PRO A 37 -9.22 -9.18 -10.60
CA PRO A 37 -7.89 -8.64 -10.33
C PRO A 37 -7.24 -9.27 -9.10
N LEU A 38 -5.94 -9.58 -9.22
CA LEU A 38 -5.08 -9.98 -8.11
C LEU A 38 -4.36 -8.75 -7.57
N VAL A 39 -4.50 -8.49 -6.29
CA VAL A 39 -3.97 -7.28 -5.64
C VAL A 39 -3.14 -7.65 -4.41
N ILE A 40 -2.03 -6.95 -4.21
CA ILE A 40 -1.27 -6.98 -2.97
C ILE A 40 -1.47 -5.64 -2.25
N ASP A 41 -1.85 -5.68 -0.97
CA ASP A 41 -1.85 -4.53 -0.04
C ASP A 41 -0.64 -4.67 0.88
N MET A 42 0.42 -3.93 0.56
CA MET A 42 1.71 -3.96 1.26
C MET A 42 1.74 -2.92 2.38
N CYS A 43 2.20 -3.29 3.57
CA CYS A 43 2.11 -2.47 4.79
C CYS A 43 0.64 -2.15 5.12
N CYS A 44 -0.19 -3.19 5.17
CA CYS A 44 -1.64 -3.06 5.16
C CYS A 44 -2.23 -2.42 6.44
N GLY A 45 -1.47 -2.34 7.53
CA GLY A 45 -1.93 -1.79 8.80
C GLY A 45 -3.22 -2.43 9.27
N THR A 46 -4.31 -1.67 9.33
CA THR A 46 -5.65 -2.18 9.70
C THR A 46 -6.34 -2.97 8.58
N GLY A 47 -5.72 -3.14 7.41
CA GLY A 47 -6.33 -3.78 6.25
C GLY A 47 -7.37 -2.90 5.53
N ASN A 48 -7.35 -1.59 5.79
CA ASN A 48 -8.34 -0.64 5.26
C ASN A 48 -8.36 -0.58 3.73
N LEU A 49 -7.20 -0.59 3.07
CA LEU A 49 -7.11 -0.61 1.60
C LEU A 49 -7.58 -1.95 1.04
N ALA A 50 -7.10 -3.07 1.58
CA ALA A 50 -7.53 -4.41 1.19
C ALA A 50 -9.04 -4.56 1.28
N CYS A 51 -9.65 -4.21 2.43
CA CYS A 51 -11.09 -4.26 2.63
C CYS A 51 -11.85 -3.36 1.65
N ALA A 52 -11.37 -2.12 1.45
CA ALA A 52 -12.02 -1.17 0.56
C ALA A 52 -11.99 -1.65 -0.91
N ILE A 53 -10.85 -2.18 -1.38
CA ILE A 53 -10.72 -2.73 -2.72
C ILE A 53 -11.65 -3.96 -2.88
N ALA A 54 -11.65 -4.90 -1.91
CA ALA A 54 -12.47 -6.09 -1.96
C ALA A 54 -13.98 -5.79 -1.99
N VAL A 55 -14.43 -4.77 -1.26
CA VAL A 55 -15.85 -4.34 -1.27
C VAL A 55 -16.23 -3.68 -2.59
N ARG A 56 -15.34 -2.88 -3.18
CA ARG A 56 -15.61 -2.12 -4.40
C ARG A 56 -15.38 -2.91 -5.69
N LEU A 57 -14.58 -3.97 -5.62
CA LEU A 57 -14.29 -4.90 -6.70
C LEU A 57 -14.60 -6.33 -6.22
N PRO A 58 -15.86 -6.80 -6.32
CA PRO A 58 -16.29 -8.08 -5.75
C PRO A 58 -15.54 -9.31 -6.24
N GLU A 59 -14.96 -9.25 -7.44
CA GLU A 59 -14.18 -10.35 -8.04
C GLU A 59 -12.68 -10.28 -7.68
N ALA A 60 -12.23 -9.21 -7.02
CA ALA A 60 -10.83 -9.06 -6.65
C ALA A 60 -10.42 -10.06 -5.56
N ARG A 61 -9.19 -10.59 -5.70
CA ARG A 61 -8.51 -11.35 -4.66
C ARG A 61 -7.33 -10.55 -4.15
N ILE A 62 -7.19 -10.45 -2.82
CA ILE A 62 -6.23 -9.55 -2.20
C ILE A 62 -5.36 -10.32 -1.21
N TRP A 63 -4.07 -10.07 -1.28
CA TRP A 63 -3.08 -10.46 -0.28
C TRP A 63 -2.63 -9.22 0.47
N ALA A 64 -3.05 -9.11 1.73
CA ALA A 64 -2.65 -8.04 2.63
C ALA A 64 -1.51 -8.52 3.51
N CYS A 65 -0.45 -7.73 3.67
CA CYS A 65 0.66 -8.11 4.53
C CYS A 65 1.21 -6.94 5.33
N ASP A 66 1.62 -7.25 6.56
CA ASP A 66 2.26 -6.30 7.46
C ASP A 66 3.38 -6.96 8.26
N LEU A 67 4.28 -6.15 8.78
CA LEU A 67 5.42 -6.60 9.58
C LEU A 67 5.00 -7.04 10.97
N THR A 68 4.06 -6.32 11.60
CA THR A 68 3.69 -6.48 13.01
C THR A 68 2.50 -7.42 13.20
N GLN A 69 2.49 -8.18 14.28
CA GLN A 69 1.38 -9.08 14.60
C GLN A 69 0.11 -8.29 14.92
N GLU A 70 0.26 -7.15 15.57
CA GLU A 70 -0.84 -6.28 15.97
C GLU A 70 -1.61 -5.77 14.74
N CYS A 71 -0.91 -5.31 13.68
CA CYS A 71 -1.53 -4.92 12.43
C CYS A 71 -2.26 -6.09 11.77
N VAL A 72 -1.61 -7.26 11.71
CA VAL A 72 -2.19 -8.48 11.11
C VAL A 72 -3.47 -8.91 11.84
N ASP A 73 -3.48 -8.86 13.17
CA ASP A 73 -4.66 -9.25 13.96
C ASP A 73 -5.83 -8.28 13.75
N VAL A 74 -5.56 -6.98 13.70
CA VAL A 74 -6.59 -5.98 13.41
C VAL A 74 -7.09 -6.11 11.97
N ALA A 75 -6.21 -6.32 11.00
CA ALA A 75 -6.60 -6.53 9.60
C ALA A 75 -7.47 -7.77 9.42
N ARG A 76 -7.11 -8.90 10.05
CA ARG A 76 -7.95 -10.12 10.06
C ARG A 76 -9.31 -9.86 10.67
N GLY A 77 -9.37 -9.19 11.83
CA GLY A 77 -10.63 -8.81 12.45
C GLY A 77 -11.52 -7.97 11.53
N ASN A 78 -10.94 -7.05 10.76
CA ASN A 78 -11.67 -6.26 9.77
C ASN A 78 -12.16 -7.09 8.59
N VAL A 79 -11.33 -8.00 8.08
CA VAL A 79 -11.69 -8.93 6.99
C VAL A 79 -12.85 -9.82 7.44
N ASP A 80 -12.78 -10.39 8.63
CA ASP A 80 -13.84 -11.26 9.20
C ASP A 80 -15.13 -10.47 9.42
N ASN A 81 -15.04 -9.29 10.03
CA ASN A 81 -16.20 -8.43 10.31
C ASN A 81 -16.95 -7.98 9.04
N LEU A 82 -16.25 -7.88 7.91
CA LEU A 82 -16.83 -7.53 6.63
C LEU A 82 -17.18 -8.74 5.75
N GLY A 83 -16.97 -9.97 6.24
CA GLY A 83 -17.26 -11.20 5.49
C GLY A 83 -16.40 -11.38 4.23
N LEU A 84 -15.13 -10.96 4.28
CA LEU A 84 -14.22 -10.93 3.13
C LEU A 84 -13.20 -12.08 3.11
N GLY A 85 -13.25 -13.00 4.08
CA GLY A 85 -12.23 -14.05 4.28
C GLY A 85 -11.99 -14.97 3.08
N ASP A 86 -12.97 -15.17 2.21
CA ASP A 86 -12.81 -15.97 0.98
C ASP A 86 -11.96 -15.29 -0.09
N ARG A 87 -11.73 -13.98 0.00
CA ARG A 87 -11.08 -13.15 -1.03
C ARG A 87 -9.92 -12.31 -0.53
N VAL A 88 -9.79 -12.13 0.77
CA VAL A 88 -8.71 -11.35 1.39
C VAL A 88 -7.93 -12.24 2.34
N ALA A 89 -6.70 -12.56 1.97
CA ALA A 89 -5.74 -13.27 2.82
C ALA A 89 -4.84 -12.28 3.54
N VAL A 90 -4.64 -12.44 4.86
CA VAL A 90 -3.78 -11.55 5.66
C VAL A 90 -2.60 -12.35 6.21
N SER A 91 -1.38 -11.91 5.90
CA SER A 91 -0.13 -12.57 6.27
C SER A 91 0.81 -11.63 7.02
N ARG A 92 1.59 -12.19 7.96
CA ARG A 92 2.67 -11.48 8.64
C ARG A 92 4.00 -11.74 7.95
N GLY A 93 4.81 -10.70 7.77
CA GLY A 93 6.19 -10.82 7.30
C GLY A 93 6.79 -9.49 6.85
N ASP A 94 8.09 -9.49 6.57
CA ASP A 94 8.79 -8.32 6.03
C ASP A 94 8.56 -8.25 4.53
N LEU A 95 7.74 -7.28 4.12
CA LEU A 95 7.39 -6.97 2.74
C LEU A 95 7.01 -8.25 1.95
N PHE A 96 7.58 -8.46 0.78
CA PHE A 96 7.28 -9.61 -0.08
C PHE A 96 7.66 -10.97 0.53
N GLY A 97 8.50 -11.00 1.56
CA GLY A 97 8.77 -12.22 2.32
C GLY A 97 7.51 -12.84 2.94
N ALA A 98 6.50 -12.03 3.27
CA ALA A 98 5.21 -12.48 3.76
C ALA A 98 4.41 -13.30 2.75
N LEU A 99 4.75 -13.22 1.46
CA LEU A 99 4.04 -13.82 0.34
C LEU A 99 4.78 -15.02 -0.28
N SER A 100 5.86 -15.47 0.34
CA SER A 100 6.65 -16.59 -0.16
C SER A 100 5.80 -17.86 -0.33
N GLY A 101 5.93 -18.51 -1.49
CA GLY A 101 5.21 -19.74 -1.81
C GLY A 101 3.74 -19.58 -2.16
N GLN A 102 3.23 -18.36 -2.31
CA GLN A 102 1.84 -18.11 -2.70
C GLN A 102 1.58 -18.20 -4.23
N GLY A 103 2.64 -18.35 -5.04
CA GLY A 103 2.50 -18.44 -6.50
C GLY A 103 2.03 -17.15 -7.17
N LEU A 104 2.41 -15.99 -6.62
CA LEU A 104 1.97 -14.68 -7.08
C LEU A 104 2.93 -14.03 -8.09
N GLU A 105 4.04 -14.70 -8.42
CA GLU A 105 5.06 -14.16 -9.31
C GLU A 105 4.48 -13.94 -10.71
N LYS A 106 4.66 -12.73 -11.24
CA LYS A 106 4.15 -12.30 -12.56
C LYS A 106 2.65 -12.43 -12.77
N ALA A 107 1.87 -12.53 -11.68
CA ALA A 107 0.42 -12.70 -11.73
C ALA A 107 -0.37 -11.49 -11.23
N VAL A 108 0.26 -10.59 -10.47
CA VAL A 108 -0.40 -9.51 -9.74
C VAL A 108 -0.71 -8.33 -10.65
N ASP A 109 -1.96 -7.87 -10.61
CA ASP A 109 -2.44 -6.72 -11.39
C ASP A 109 -2.07 -5.39 -10.75
N ALA A 110 -2.18 -5.30 -9.43
CA ALA A 110 -1.84 -4.09 -8.69
C ALA A 110 -1.17 -4.39 -7.35
N ILE A 111 -0.20 -3.58 -6.99
CA ILE A 111 0.37 -3.51 -5.64
C ILE A 111 0.07 -2.12 -5.11
N VAL A 112 -0.67 -2.03 -4.01
CA VAL A 112 -0.87 -0.79 -3.26
C VAL A 112 0.01 -0.82 -2.03
N CYS A 113 0.59 0.32 -1.67
CA CYS A 113 1.46 0.41 -0.51
C CYS A 113 1.35 1.80 0.13
N ASN A 114 0.91 1.84 1.37
CA ASN A 114 1.03 3.01 2.24
C ASN A 114 2.15 2.74 3.25
N PRO A 115 3.41 2.88 2.88
CA PRO A 115 4.52 2.56 3.76
C PRO A 115 4.72 3.66 4.80
N PRO A 116 5.40 3.38 5.93
CA PRO A 116 5.89 4.44 6.78
C PRO A 116 6.83 5.37 5.98
N TYR A 117 6.55 6.67 5.99
CA TYR A 117 7.25 7.67 5.17
C TYR A 117 7.80 8.86 5.99
N ILE A 118 7.71 8.81 7.32
CA ILE A 118 8.27 9.85 8.18
C ILE A 118 9.72 9.51 8.50
N SER A 119 10.64 10.45 8.25
CA SER A 119 12.04 10.26 8.60
C SER A 119 12.22 10.17 10.11
N GLU A 120 13.22 9.39 10.57
CA GLU A 120 13.55 9.24 12.00
C GLU A 120 13.78 10.60 12.67
N LYS A 121 14.47 11.52 12.00
CA LYS A 121 14.73 12.88 12.50
C LYS A 121 13.44 13.68 12.76
N ARG A 122 12.40 13.50 11.92
CA ARG A 122 11.09 14.15 12.13
C ARG A 122 10.27 13.47 13.21
N LEU A 123 10.43 12.17 13.41
CA LEU A 123 9.79 11.44 14.51
C LEU A 123 10.33 11.85 15.89
N GLU A 124 11.63 12.09 15.98
CA GLU A 124 12.27 12.51 17.22
C GLU A 124 12.03 14.00 17.54
N GLY A 125 11.64 14.79 16.53
CA GLY A 125 11.37 16.22 16.64
C GLY A 125 9.86 16.55 16.66
N ASP A 126 9.41 17.26 15.63
CA ASP A 126 8.08 17.88 15.57
C ASP A 126 6.88 16.89 15.66
N ARG A 127 7.10 15.61 15.45
CA ARG A 127 6.07 14.58 15.43
C ARG A 127 6.19 13.53 16.54
N ALA A 128 6.96 13.78 17.58
CA ALA A 128 7.11 12.88 18.72
C ALA A 128 5.77 12.52 19.40
N HIS A 129 4.75 13.38 19.31
CA HIS A 129 3.40 13.12 19.82
C HIS A 129 2.70 11.92 19.15
N LEU A 130 3.11 11.54 17.94
CA LEU A 130 2.55 10.38 17.24
C LEU A 130 2.98 9.06 17.92
N LEU A 131 4.21 9.01 18.42
CA LEU A 131 4.76 7.84 19.11
C LEU A 131 4.06 7.51 20.43
N ALA A 132 3.29 8.46 20.98
CA ALA A 132 2.53 8.24 22.22
C ALA A 132 1.30 7.33 22.02
N ARG A 133 0.84 7.14 20.81
CA ARG A 133 -0.41 6.40 20.48
C ARG A 133 -0.24 5.30 19.45
N GLU A 134 0.79 5.37 18.64
CA GLU A 134 1.00 4.46 17.51
C GLU A 134 2.47 3.97 17.50
N PRO A 135 2.77 2.75 17.03
CA PRO A 135 4.12 2.19 17.10
C PRO A 135 5.08 2.92 16.16
N ARG A 136 6.36 2.96 16.54
CA ARG A 136 7.42 3.62 15.77
C ARG A 136 7.53 3.06 14.34
N GLU A 137 7.32 1.76 14.19
CA GLU A 137 7.37 1.03 12.92
C GLU A 137 6.34 1.55 11.90
N ALA A 138 5.23 2.12 12.37
CA ALA A 138 4.21 2.73 11.51
C ALA A 138 4.67 4.03 10.85
N PHE A 139 5.78 4.62 11.28
CA PHE A 139 6.23 5.93 10.81
C PHE A 139 7.68 5.95 10.31
N ALA A 140 8.57 5.15 10.92
CA ALA A 140 10.01 5.25 10.66
C ALA A 140 10.40 4.64 9.31
N ALA A 141 10.88 5.48 8.40
CA ALA A 141 11.27 5.08 7.04
C ALA A 141 12.73 5.47 6.71
N GLY A 142 13.61 5.41 7.70
CA GLY A 142 15.04 5.78 7.54
C GLY A 142 15.27 7.29 7.38
N PRO A 143 16.50 7.72 7.05
CA PRO A 143 16.91 9.13 7.10
C PRO A 143 16.07 10.08 6.25
N TYR A 144 15.55 9.62 5.13
CA TYR A 144 14.76 10.41 4.17
C TYR A 144 13.29 9.99 4.07
N GLY A 145 12.84 8.99 4.84
CA GLY A 145 11.48 8.50 4.75
C GLY A 145 11.16 7.71 3.48
N LEU A 146 12.16 7.21 2.74
CA LEU A 146 11.96 6.54 1.44
C LEU A 146 12.47 5.10 1.38
N SER A 147 13.02 4.57 2.47
CA SER A 147 13.68 3.26 2.46
C SER A 147 12.72 2.11 2.06
N ILE A 148 11.50 2.15 2.55
CA ILE A 148 10.48 1.13 2.22
C ILE A 148 10.01 1.29 0.77
N HIS A 149 9.75 2.53 0.30
CA HIS A 149 9.43 2.78 -1.10
C HIS A 149 10.48 2.18 -2.04
N MET A 150 11.77 2.38 -1.73
CA MET A 150 12.88 1.84 -2.54
C MET A 150 12.90 0.31 -2.56
N LYS A 151 12.68 -0.35 -1.40
CA LYS A 151 12.64 -1.81 -1.32
C LYS A 151 11.45 -2.36 -2.11
N VAL A 152 10.25 -1.83 -1.86
CA VAL A 152 9.04 -2.29 -2.55
C VAL A 152 9.16 -2.06 -4.06
N LEU A 153 9.64 -0.89 -4.50
CA LEU A 153 9.82 -0.57 -5.91
C LEU A 153 10.78 -1.54 -6.61
N LYS A 154 11.84 -1.96 -5.91
CA LYS A 154 12.84 -2.92 -6.44
C LYS A 154 12.28 -4.33 -6.56
N GLU A 155 11.46 -4.78 -5.61
CA GLU A 155 10.99 -6.15 -5.50
C GLU A 155 9.65 -6.39 -6.23
N ALA A 156 8.77 -5.39 -6.30
CA ALA A 156 7.45 -5.49 -6.93
C ALA A 156 7.44 -6.04 -8.36
N PRO A 157 8.46 -5.77 -9.24
CA PRO A 157 8.48 -6.34 -10.58
C PRO A 157 8.52 -7.87 -10.64
N VAL A 158 8.94 -8.54 -9.56
CA VAL A 158 8.89 -10.00 -9.47
C VAL A 158 7.45 -10.50 -9.47
N PHE A 159 6.55 -9.77 -8.83
CA PHE A 159 5.15 -10.14 -8.61
C PHE A 159 4.21 -9.57 -9.68
N LEU A 160 4.44 -8.31 -10.09
CA LEU A 160 3.62 -7.66 -11.09
C LEU A 160 3.69 -8.38 -12.44
N ARG A 161 2.51 -8.63 -13.03
CA ARG A 161 2.44 -9.03 -14.42
C ARG A 161 2.87 -7.89 -15.37
N PRO A 162 3.18 -8.15 -16.63
CA PRO A 162 3.40 -7.10 -17.62
C PRO A 162 2.20 -6.15 -17.70
N GLY A 163 2.43 -4.86 -17.55
CA GLY A 163 1.40 -3.82 -17.47
C GLY A 163 0.65 -3.73 -16.14
N GLY A 164 1.00 -4.53 -15.13
CA GLY A 164 0.52 -4.36 -13.76
C GLY A 164 1.02 -3.05 -13.14
N VAL A 165 0.42 -2.59 -12.06
CA VAL A 165 0.68 -1.26 -11.51
C VAL A 165 1.15 -1.32 -10.05
N LEU A 166 2.14 -0.50 -9.71
CA LEU A 166 2.55 -0.22 -8.34
C LEU A 166 2.10 1.19 -7.96
N LEU A 167 1.38 1.33 -6.84
CA LEU A 167 0.90 2.61 -6.32
C LEU A 167 1.40 2.82 -4.90
N PHE A 168 1.93 4.00 -4.64
CA PHE A 168 2.35 4.42 -3.29
C PHE A 168 1.55 5.61 -2.78
N GLU A 169 1.17 5.59 -1.50
CA GLU A 169 0.94 6.82 -0.76
C GLU A 169 2.29 7.46 -0.44
N VAL A 170 2.36 8.79 -0.51
CA VAL A 170 3.57 9.55 -0.22
C VAL A 170 3.31 10.67 0.78
N GLY A 171 4.30 10.94 1.60
CA GLY A 171 4.29 12.10 2.48
C GLY A 171 4.30 13.42 1.70
N LEU A 172 3.81 14.47 2.33
CA LEU A 172 3.79 15.81 1.75
C LEU A 172 5.19 16.22 1.25
N GLY A 173 5.29 16.56 -0.04
CA GLY A 173 6.53 16.97 -0.71
C GLY A 173 7.47 15.81 -1.09
N GLN A 174 7.07 14.55 -0.93
CA GLN A 174 7.87 13.39 -1.35
C GLN A 174 7.51 12.88 -2.76
N ASP A 175 6.43 13.36 -3.35
CA ASP A 175 5.89 12.92 -4.64
C ASP A 175 6.94 12.94 -5.77
N ARG A 176 7.68 14.05 -5.91
CA ARG A 176 8.75 14.18 -6.92
C ARG A 176 9.90 13.20 -6.68
N GLN A 177 10.25 12.96 -5.42
CA GLN A 177 11.33 12.04 -5.08
C GLN A 177 10.94 10.60 -5.41
N VAL A 178 9.71 10.19 -5.08
CA VAL A 178 9.19 8.84 -5.37
C VAL A 178 8.98 8.66 -6.89
N ALA A 179 8.43 9.65 -7.59
CA ALA A 179 8.35 9.62 -9.06
C ALA A 179 9.73 9.43 -9.70
N GLY A 180 10.74 10.16 -9.22
CA GLY A 180 12.12 10.00 -9.69
C GLY A 180 12.73 8.61 -9.36
N LEU A 181 12.25 7.89 -8.35
CA LEU A 181 12.66 6.49 -8.12
C LEU A 181 12.09 5.59 -9.22
N PHE A 182 10.81 5.74 -9.57
CA PHE A 182 10.19 5.01 -10.67
C PHE A 182 10.88 5.28 -12.01
N GLU A 183 11.11 6.55 -12.35
CA GLU A 183 11.73 6.98 -13.61
C GLU A 183 13.15 6.43 -13.81
N ARG A 184 13.91 6.32 -12.72
CA ARG A 184 15.26 5.72 -12.76
C ARG A 184 15.24 4.19 -12.83
N SER A 185 14.10 3.56 -12.58
CA SER A 185 13.96 2.11 -12.66
C SER A 185 13.59 1.69 -14.08
N ALA A 186 14.41 0.84 -14.70
CA ALA A 186 14.10 0.26 -16.00
C ALA A 186 12.85 -0.64 -16.01
N ALA A 187 12.31 -0.99 -14.83
CA ALA A 187 11.18 -1.90 -14.68
C ALA A 187 9.82 -1.25 -14.88
N TYR A 188 9.74 0.09 -14.87
CA TYR A 188 8.48 0.81 -14.90
C TYR A 188 8.38 1.79 -16.07
N GLU A 189 7.15 2.11 -16.43
CA GLU A 189 6.77 3.10 -17.46
C GLU A 189 5.48 3.81 -17.03
N ALA A 190 5.08 4.86 -17.76
CA ALA A 190 3.85 5.62 -17.52
C ALA A 190 3.72 6.10 -16.06
N VAL A 191 4.80 6.67 -15.51
CA VAL A 191 4.81 7.21 -14.15
C VAL A 191 3.91 8.43 -14.06
N SER A 192 3.07 8.48 -13.04
CA SER A 192 2.19 9.62 -12.80
C SER A 192 1.98 9.88 -11.31
N THR A 193 1.56 11.11 -11.00
CA THR A 193 1.26 11.57 -9.64
C THR A 193 -0.18 12.05 -9.57
N VAL A 194 -0.90 11.62 -8.53
CA VAL A 194 -2.26 12.07 -8.23
C VAL A 194 -2.21 13.02 -7.02
N ALA A 195 -2.79 14.19 -7.18
CA ALA A 195 -2.86 15.21 -6.15
C ALA A 195 -4.17 15.12 -5.36
N ASN A 196 -4.13 15.56 -4.11
CA ASN A 196 -5.32 15.79 -3.29
C ASN A 196 -6.08 17.07 -3.75
N GLY A 197 -7.19 17.39 -3.09
CA GLY A 197 -8.00 18.58 -3.39
C GLY A 197 -7.28 19.92 -3.20
N GLU A 198 -6.13 19.92 -2.55
CA GLU A 198 -5.27 21.11 -2.33
C GLU A 198 -4.16 21.24 -3.37
N GLY A 199 -4.12 20.32 -4.34
CA GLY A 199 -3.09 20.29 -5.40
C GLY A 199 -1.77 19.67 -4.98
N GLU A 200 -1.71 18.99 -3.84
CA GLU A 200 -0.51 18.35 -3.32
C GLU A 200 -0.42 16.89 -3.79
N GLY A 201 0.71 16.48 -4.36
CA GLY A 201 0.95 15.11 -4.78
C GLY A 201 0.95 14.14 -3.59
N ARG A 202 0.02 13.16 -3.59
CA ARG A 202 -0.17 12.22 -2.48
C ARG A 202 -0.11 10.76 -2.91
N VAL A 203 -0.34 10.47 -4.19
CA VAL A 203 -0.20 9.13 -4.75
C VAL A 203 0.75 9.18 -5.94
N VAL A 204 1.73 8.28 -5.97
CA VAL A 204 2.62 8.09 -7.12
C VAL A 204 2.45 6.67 -7.61
N LEU A 205 2.28 6.51 -8.91
CA LEU A 205 2.12 5.21 -9.53
C LEU A 205 2.97 5.04 -10.79
N GLY A 206 3.29 3.78 -11.11
CA GLY A 206 3.99 3.41 -12.32
C GLY A 206 3.60 2.00 -12.75
N HIS A 207 3.49 1.78 -14.06
CA HIS A 207 3.15 0.49 -14.63
C HIS A 207 4.41 -0.35 -14.88
N SER A 208 4.36 -1.64 -14.55
CA SER A 208 5.39 -2.61 -14.93
C SER A 208 5.49 -2.68 -16.45
N ARG A 209 6.71 -2.59 -17.00
CA ARG A 209 6.91 -2.63 -18.46
C ARG A 209 6.32 -3.89 -19.08
N ARG A 210 5.76 -3.71 -20.26
CA ARG A 210 5.39 -4.81 -21.15
C ARG A 210 6.66 -5.21 -21.89
N SER A 211 7.36 -6.24 -21.38
CA SER A 211 8.53 -6.81 -22.07
C SER A 211 8.14 -7.51 -23.36
#